data_0a8f4a84ecdf8d9ce1d0a078baa21a20
#
_entry.id   0a8f4a84ecdf8d9ce1d0a078baa21a20
#
_cell.length_a   1.000
_cell.length_b   1.000
_cell.length_c   1.000
_cell.angle_alpha   90.00
_cell.angle_beta   90.00
_cell.angle_gamma   90.00
#
_symmetry.space_group_name_H-M   'P 1'
#
loop_
_entity.id
_entity.type
_entity.pdbx_description
1 polymer ?
#
loop_
_entity_poly.entity_id
_entity_poly.type
_entity_poly.pdbx_seq_one_letter_code
_entity_poly.pdbx_strand_id
1 'polypeptide(L)'
;MIGLMDADAVSLSNLQRQIIFSESMVDQNKAESAKQVLEHLNSGIQVKAYKEFITPQNAEEIISEYDFVIDAVDNFEAKFLINDACVLAGKPFCHAGILRFQGQVMTYVPDGKCTCYRCIFEEIPDPSSVQNCSQAGVIGAMAGIIGSVQALEAVKYFTGAGELLTNKMYVFDGLTMENRIVRFPNRNERCRVCGKDADIKSVKDNAAEYRRKGCAIQSM
;
A
#
# COMPACT_ATOMS: atom_id res chain seq x y z
N MET A 1 7.86 15.81 5.98
CA MET A 1 6.84 16.01 4.93
C MET A 1 6.04 14.74 4.75
N ILE A 2 4.72 14.83 4.54
CA ILE A 2 3.84 13.69 4.25
C ILE A 2 3.34 13.82 2.81
N GLY A 3 3.47 12.75 2.00
CA GLY A 3 2.88 12.67 0.66
C GLY A 3 1.57 11.89 0.71
N LEU A 4 0.53 12.40 0.09
CA LEU A 4 -0.77 11.73 -0.06
C LEU A 4 -1.11 11.63 -1.54
N MET A 5 -1.37 10.42 -2.03
CA MET A 5 -1.66 10.16 -3.42
C MET A 5 -2.99 9.43 -3.57
N ASP A 6 -3.95 10.08 -4.19
CA ASP A 6 -5.26 9.52 -4.51
C ASP A 6 -5.97 10.39 -5.56
N ALA A 7 -6.34 9.82 -6.70
CA ALA A 7 -7.05 10.53 -7.74
C ALA A 7 -8.57 10.59 -7.53
N ASP A 8 -9.09 9.73 -6.65
CA ASP A 8 -10.54 9.62 -6.44
C ASP A 8 -11.13 10.86 -5.74
N ALA A 9 -12.43 11.03 -5.91
CA ALA A 9 -13.24 11.92 -5.08
C ALA A 9 -13.73 11.20 -3.81
N VAL A 10 -13.98 11.96 -2.77
CA VAL A 10 -14.64 11.49 -1.55
C VAL A 10 -16.06 11.06 -1.91
N SER A 11 -16.46 9.86 -1.54
CA SER A 11 -17.81 9.37 -1.75
C SER A 11 -18.50 9.07 -0.42
N LEU A 12 -19.81 9.21 -0.38
CA LEU A 12 -20.62 8.95 0.81
C LEU A 12 -20.40 7.53 1.35
N SER A 13 -20.24 6.54 0.45
CA SER A 13 -19.99 5.14 0.81
C SER A 13 -18.62 4.92 1.46
N ASN A 14 -17.67 5.85 1.35
CA ASN A 14 -16.36 5.75 1.96
C ASN A 14 -16.34 6.24 3.41
N LEU A 15 -17.26 7.12 3.83
CA LEU A 15 -17.25 7.76 5.14
C LEU A 15 -17.34 6.78 6.31
N GLN A 16 -17.90 5.60 6.09
CA GLN A 16 -17.99 4.55 7.12
C GLN A 16 -16.62 3.99 7.54
N ARG A 17 -15.53 4.25 6.79
CA ARG A 17 -14.16 3.76 7.09
C ARG A 17 -13.06 4.81 6.92
N GLN A 18 -13.27 5.83 6.11
CA GLN A 18 -12.30 6.89 5.84
C GLN A 18 -12.59 8.10 6.75
N ILE A 19 -12.29 7.94 8.04
CA ILE A 19 -12.65 8.88 9.11
C ILE A 19 -12.03 10.28 8.98
N ILE A 20 -11.05 10.45 8.09
CA ILE A 20 -10.44 11.75 7.79
C ILE A 20 -11.38 12.66 6.97
N PHE A 21 -12.41 12.09 6.35
CA PHE A 21 -13.37 12.83 5.53
C PHE A 21 -14.69 13.03 6.24
N SER A 22 -15.40 14.10 5.87
CA SER A 22 -16.75 14.42 6.31
C SER A 22 -17.71 14.51 5.12
N GLU A 23 -19.00 14.53 5.40
CA GLU A 23 -20.05 14.66 4.38
C GLU A 23 -19.92 15.92 3.53
N SER A 24 -19.43 17.03 4.13
CA SER A 24 -19.18 18.27 3.41
C SER A 24 -18.03 18.21 2.38
N MET A 25 -17.23 17.13 2.40
CA MET A 25 -16.12 16.90 1.47
C MET A 25 -16.50 15.95 0.32
N VAL A 26 -17.75 15.45 0.28
CA VAL A 26 -18.20 14.59 -0.82
C VAL A 26 -18.00 15.30 -2.16
N ASP A 27 -17.57 14.55 -3.17
CA ASP A 27 -17.19 15.00 -4.52
C ASP A 27 -15.90 15.83 -4.60
N GLN A 28 -15.21 16.12 -3.50
CA GLN A 28 -13.89 16.74 -3.51
C GLN A 28 -12.79 15.66 -3.66
N ASN A 29 -11.63 16.01 -4.24
CA ASN A 29 -10.52 15.07 -4.38
C ASN A 29 -10.01 14.63 -3.00
N LYS A 30 -9.80 13.32 -2.80
CA LYS A 30 -9.40 12.74 -1.51
C LYS A 30 -8.04 13.23 -1.01
N ALA A 31 -7.02 13.27 -1.88
CA ALA A 31 -5.68 13.70 -1.46
C ALA A 31 -5.67 15.16 -0.98
N GLU A 32 -6.37 16.03 -1.69
CA GLU A 32 -6.47 17.45 -1.34
C GLU A 32 -7.29 17.67 -0.06
N SER A 33 -8.42 16.96 0.09
CA SER A 33 -9.26 17.03 1.29
C SER A 33 -8.50 16.53 2.53
N ALA A 34 -7.78 15.42 2.39
CA ALA A 34 -6.96 14.89 3.49
C ALA A 34 -5.82 15.83 3.86
N LYS A 35 -5.18 16.47 2.89
CA LYS A 35 -4.17 17.51 3.14
C LYS A 35 -4.74 18.64 4.01
N GLN A 36 -5.89 19.19 3.64
CA GLN A 36 -6.52 20.27 4.40
C GLN A 36 -6.80 19.87 5.85
N VAL A 37 -7.32 18.66 6.08
CA VAL A 37 -7.59 18.16 7.43
C VAL A 37 -6.31 18.02 8.24
N LEU A 38 -5.27 17.42 7.67
CA LEU A 38 -4.01 17.18 8.38
C LEU A 38 -3.26 18.49 8.71
N GLU A 39 -3.23 19.45 7.79
CA GLU A 39 -2.61 20.76 8.02
C GLU A 39 -3.41 21.59 9.03
N HIS A 40 -4.74 21.42 9.10
CA HIS A 40 -5.57 22.02 10.14
C HIS A 40 -5.34 21.37 11.51
N LEU A 41 -5.17 20.04 11.54
CA LEU A 41 -4.89 19.29 12.77
C LEU A 41 -3.51 19.65 13.35
N ASN A 42 -2.51 19.83 12.49
CA ASN A 42 -1.16 20.19 12.89
C ASN A 42 -0.50 21.09 11.84
N SER A 43 -0.50 22.40 12.08
CA SER A 43 0.10 23.39 11.19
C SER A 43 1.63 23.30 11.08
N GLY A 44 2.28 22.51 11.92
CA GLY A 44 3.74 22.28 11.89
C GLY A 44 4.19 21.25 10.86
N ILE A 45 3.27 20.55 10.18
CA ILE A 45 3.59 19.57 9.15
C ILE A 45 3.38 20.11 7.74
N GLN A 46 4.15 19.59 6.80
CA GLN A 46 3.93 19.86 5.37
C GLN A 46 3.31 18.63 4.72
N VAL A 47 2.21 18.84 3.99
CA VAL A 47 1.52 17.79 3.25
C VAL A 47 1.52 18.11 1.76
N LYS A 48 2.05 17.18 0.94
CA LYS A 48 2.01 17.25 -0.53
C LYS A 48 0.90 16.32 -1.04
N ALA A 49 -0.09 16.88 -1.71
CA ALA A 49 -1.18 16.12 -2.31
C ALA A 49 -0.90 15.86 -3.79
N TYR A 50 -1.00 14.59 -4.21
CA TYR A 50 -0.93 14.15 -5.59
C TYR A 50 -2.33 13.68 -6.00
N LYS A 51 -2.99 14.47 -6.87
CA LYS A 51 -4.35 14.20 -7.36
C LYS A 51 -4.34 13.26 -8.57
N GLU A 52 -3.58 12.21 -8.48
CA GLU A 52 -3.36 11.22 -9.52
C GLU A 52 -3.20 9.83 -8.92
N PHE A 53 -3.39 8.79 -9.73
CA PHE A 53 -3.07 7.43 -9.34
C PHE A 53 -1.58 7.14 -9.52
N ILE A 54 -1.07 6.20 -8.71
CA ILE A 54 0.24 5.63 -8.96
C ILE A 54 0.20 4.82 -10.26
N THR A 55 1.17 5.06 -11.12
CA THR A 55 1.30 4.42 -12.43
C THR A 55 2.74 4.01 -12.66
N PRO A 56 3.04 3.09 -13.59
CA PRO A 56 4.42 2.77 -13.93
C PRO A 56 5.24 3.99 -14.39
N GLN A 57 4.58 5.04 -14.90
CA GLN A 57 5.24 6.24 -15.40
C GLN A 57 5.71 7.18 -14.28
N ASN A 58 4.95 7.28 -13.17
CA ASN A 58 5.24 8.22 -12.08
C ASN A 58 5.79 7.56 -10.80
N ALA A 59 5.64 6.23 -10.66
CA ALA A 59 5.92 5.53 -9.40
C ALA A 59 7.36 5.70 -8.90
N GLU A 60 8.36 5.46 -9.75
CA GLU A 60 9.77 5.52 -9.35
C GLU A 60 10.17 6.95 -8.97
N GLU A 61 9.70 7.96 -9.72
CA GLU A 61 9.98 9.37 -9.44
C GLU A 61 9.40 9.79 -8.09
N ILE A 62 8.09 9.56 -7.90
CA ILE A 62 7.40 9.98 -6.66
C ILE A 62 7.92 9.22 -5.44
N ILE A 63 8.09 7.90 -5.53
CA ILE A 63 8.61 7.08 -4.43
C ILE A 63 10.02 7.52 -4.02
N SER A 64 10.85 7.94 -4.97
CA SER A 64 12.22 8.40 -4.68
C SER A 64 12.28 9.63 -3.77
N GLU A 65 11.24 10.47 -3.75
CA GLU A 65 11.15 11.67 -2.91
C GLU A 65 10.93 11.34 -1.41
N TYR A 66 10.55 10.11 -1.06
CA TYR A 66 10.16 9.73 0.30
C TYR A 66 11.13 8.74 0.94
N ASP A 67 11.23 8.77 2.27
CA ASP A 67 12.11 7.90 3.06
C ASP A 67 11.41 6.60 3.47
N PHE A 68 10.07 6.57 3.45
CA PHE A 68 9.24 5.41 3.78
C PHE A 68 7.91 5.51 3.06
N VAL A 69 7.43 4.40 2.51
CA VAL A 69 6.16 4.34 1.77
C VAL A 69 5.14 3.49 2.54
N ILE A 70 3.91 3.97 2.62
CA ILE A 70 2.78 3.20 3.16
C ILE A 70 1.86 2.82 1.99
N ASP A 71 1.71 1.54 1.74
CA ASP A 71 0.76 1.00 0.78
C ASP A 71 -0.60 0.80 1.45
N ALA A 72 -1.56 1.64 1.07
CA ALA A 72 -2.95 1.57 1.51
C ALA A 72 -3.94 1.35 0.35
N VAL A 73 -3.45 0.88 -0.80
CA VAL A 73 -4.28 0.63 -1.99
C VAL A 73 -5.08 -0.68 -1.84
N ASP A 74 -6.21 -0.77 -2.55
CA ASP A 74 -7.18 -1.87 -2.45
C ASP A 74 -7.21 -2.80 -3.68
N ASN A 75 -6.25 -2.66 -4.59
CA ASN A 75 -6.12 -3.50 -5.78
C ASN A 75 -4.71 -4.08 -5.91
N PHE A 76 -4.64 -5.28 -6.48
CA PHE A 76 -3.39 -6.03 -6.57
C PHE A 76 -2.38 -5.39 -7.52
N GLU A 77 -2.85 -4.82 -8.62
CA GLU A 77 -1.99 -4.19 -9.62
C GLU A 77 -1.17 -3.05 -9.02
N ALA A 78 -1.83 -2.17 -8.25
CA ALA A 78 -1.13 -1.09 -7.56
C ALA A 78 -0.24 -1.61 -6.43
N LYS A 79 -0.63 -2.68 -5.71
CA LYS A 79 0.21 -3.30 -4.68
C LYS A 79 1.52 -3.84 -5.23
N PHE A 80 1.45 -4.56 -6.34
CA PHE A 80 2.65 -5.08 -7.01
C PHE A 80 3.50 -3.95 -7.60
N LEU A 81 2.87 -2.92 -8.18
CA LEU A 81 3.56 -1.74 -8.70
C LEU A 81 4.33 -1.01 -7.60
N ILE A 82 3.68 -0.74 -6.45
CA ILE A 82 4.32 -0.08 -5.30
C ILE A 82 5.47 -0.93 -4.77
N ASN A 83 5.27 -2.25 -4.59
CA ASN A 83 6.33 -3.17 -4.20
C ASN A 83 7.54 -3.06 -5.12
N ASP A 84 7.30 -3.23 -6.42
CA ASP A 84 8.38 -3.30 -7.39
C ASP A 84 9.12 -1.96 -7.51
N ALA A 85 8.39 -0.85 -7.53
CA ALA A 85 8.99 0.48 -7.56
C ALA A 85 9.78 0.80 -6.27
N CYS A 86 9.28 0.43 -5.08
CA CYS A 86 10.03 0.59 -3.82
C CYS A 86 11.30 -0.26 -3.79
N VAL A 87 11.23 -1.51 -4.25
CA VAL A 87 12.41 -2.39 -4.31
C VAL A 87 13.46 -1.83 -5.27
N LEU A 88 13.06 -1.40 -6.47
CA LEU A 88 13.95 -0.83 -7.48
C LEU A 88 14.57 0.51 -7.04
N ALA A 89 13.77 1.35 -6.37
CA ALA A 89 14.24 2.62 -5.82
C ALA A 89 15.05 2.48 -4.52
N GLY A 90 15.18 1.25 -3.97
CA GLY A 90 15.84 1.03 -2.68
C GLY A 90 15.14 1.71 -1.52
N LYS A 91 13.79 1.78 -1.53
CA LYS A 91 12.98 2.44 -0.51
C LYS A 91 12.25 1.42 0.37
N PRO A 92 12.23 1.63 1.70
CA PRO A 92 11.43 0.80 2.58
C PRO A 92 9.94 1.12 2.40
N PHE A 93 9.10 0.11 2.60
CA PHE A 93 7.66 0.30 2.57
C PHE A 93 6.93 -0.65 3.51
N CYS A 94 5.75 -0.23 3.97
CA CYS A 94 4.84 -1.06 4.74
C CYS A 94 3.61 -1.37 3.91
N HIS A 95 3.42 -2.65 3.62
CA HIS A 95 2.27 -3.18 2.91
C HIS A 95 1.17 -3.59 3.90
N ALA A 96 -0.09 -3.31 3.56
CA ALA A 96 -1.24 -3.88 4.26
C ALA A 96 -2.32 -4.36 3.30
N GLY A 97 -3.13 -5.29 3.77
CA GLY A 97 -4.33 -5.77 3.09
C GLY A 97 -5.44 -6.02 4.09
N ILE A 98 -6.67 -5.69 3.71
CA ILE A 98 -7.86 -5.92 4.52
C ILE A 98 -8.91 -6.59 3.65
N LEU A 99 -9.52 -7.66 4.16
CA LEU A 99 -10.64 -8.34 3.52
C LEU A 99 -11.64 -8.74 4.61
N ARG A 100 -12.85 -8.17 4.58
CA ARG A 100 -13.89 -8.42 5.59
C ARG A 100 -13.38 -8.15 7.01
N PHE A 101 -13.20 -9.20 7.83
CA PHE A 101 -12.70 -9.16 9.20
C PHE A 101 -11.22 -9.56 9.32
N GLN A 102 -10.53 -9.77 8.22
CA GLN A 102 -9.12 -10.15 8.24
C GLN A 102 -8.25 -9.00 7.76
N GLY A 103 -7.11 -8.84 8.41
CA GLY A 103 -6.10 -7.86 8.05
C GLY A 103 -4.70 -8.45 8.10
N GLN A 104 -3.82 -7.95 7.25
CA GLN A 104 -2.41 -8.36 7.22
C GLN A 104 -1.51 -7.15 7.01
N VAL A 105 -0.32 -7.20 7.61
CA VAL A 105 0.70 -6.15 7.49
C VAL A 105 2.08 -6.79 7.40
N MET A 106 2.92 -6.27 6.52
CA MET A 106 4.35 -6.61 6.46
C MET A 106 5.17 -5.37 6.09
N THR A 107 6.44 -5.36 6.50
CA THR A 107 7.37 -4.27 6.20
C THR A 107 8.55 -4.80 5.40
N TYR A 108 8.93 -4.07 4.35
CA TYR A 108 10.14 -4.31 3.57
C TYR A 108 11.17 -3.24 3.87
N VAL A 109 12.43 -3.64 3.98
CA VAL A 109 13.59 -2.75 4.01
C VAL A 109 14.64 -3.22 2.98
N PRO A 110 15.37 -2.31 2.32
CA PRO A 110 16.31 -2.65 1.25
C PRO A 110 17.66 -3.13 1.78
N ASP A 111 17.69 -4.11 2.70
CA ASP A 111 18.90 -4.68 3.31
C ASP A 111 19.53 -5.83 2.50
N GLY A 112 18.94 -6.16 1.36
CA GLY A 112 19.37 -7.26 0.49
C GLY A 112 18.96 -8.65 0.97
N LYS A 113 18.31 -8.79 2.13
CA LYS A 113 17.84 -10.05 2.71
C LYS A 113 16.34 -10.08 2.96
N CYS A 114 15.72 -8.91 3.05
CA CYS A 114 14.31 -8.78 3.36
C CYS A 114 13.41 -9.34 2.25
N THR A 115 12.40 -10.09 2.67
CA THR A 115 11.32 -10.58 1.80
C THR A 115 10.44 -9.43 1.35
N CYS A 116 10.31 -9.20 0.05
CA CYS A 116 9.36 -8.25 -0.52
C CYS A 116 7.99 -8.92 -0.78
N TYR A 117 6.97 -8.14 -1.15
CA TYR A 117 5.63 -8.66 -1.41
C TYR A 117 5.64 -9.73 -2.53
N ARG A 118 6.41 -9.51 -3.61
CA ARG A 118 6.56 -10.45 -4.72
C ARG A 118 7.34 -11.73 -4.36
N CYS A 119 8.09 -11.75 -3.27
CA CYS A 119 8.68 -13.00 -2.77
C CYS A 119 7.63 -13.99 -2.25
N ILE A 120 6.49 -13.48 -1.79
CA ILE A 120 5.40 -14.25 -1.17
C ILE A 120 4.31 -14.54 -2.20
N PHE A 121 3.90 -13.49 -2.92
CA PHE A 121 2.85 -13.52 -3.94
C PHE A 121 3.50 -13.30 -5.30
N GLU A 122 3.95 -14.36 -5.93
CA GLU A 122 4.84 -14.31 -7.11
C GLU A 122 4.25 -13.56 -8.29
N GLU A 123 2.92 -13.63 -8.48
CA GLU A 123 2.19 -13.04 -9.60
C GLU A 123 0.94 -12.30 -9.14
N ILE A 124 0.51 -11.33 -9.96
CA ILE A 124 -0.78 -10.67 -9.78
C ILE A 124 -1.88 -11.70 -10.04
N PRO A 125 -2.76 -11.95 -9.07
CA PRO A 125 -3.81 -12.96 -9.22
C PRO A 125 -4.78 -12.58 -10.34
N ASP A 126 -5.34 -13.60 -10.99
CA ASP A 126 -6.42 -13.38 -11.96
C ASP A 126 -7.62 -12.75 -11.23
N PRO A 127 -8.20 -11.65 -11.75
CA PRO A 127 -9.35 -11.00 -11.14
C PRO A 127 -10.56 -11.90 -10.89
N SER A 128 -10.70 -12.99 -11.66
CA SER A 128 -11.76 -13.98 -11.46
C SER A 128 -11.52 -14.94 -10.29
N SER A 129 -10.28 -15.06 -9.85
CA SER A 129 -9.87 -15.99 -8.77
C SER A 129 -9.92 -15.40 -7.37
N VAL A 130 -10.04 -14.08 -7.25
CA VAL A 130 -10.05 -13.37 -5.95
C VAL A 130 -11.18 -12.37 -5.87
N GLN A 131 -11.88 -12.35 -4.72
CA GLN A 131 -12.83 -11.30 -4.42
C GLN A 131 -12.07 -10.00 -4.12
N ASN A 132 -12.41 -8.92 -4.80
CA ASN A 132 -11.85 -7.62 -4.48
C ASN A 132 -12.56 -6.99 -3.25
N CYS A 133 -11.90 -6.03 -2.62
CA CYS A 133 -12.42 -5.37 -1.40
C CYS A 133 -13.78 -4.71 -1.61
N SER A 134 -14.08 -4.22 -2.81
CA SER A 134 -15.37 -3.59 -3.14
C SER A 134 -16.53 -4.60 -3.15
N GLN A 135 -16.27 -5.85 -3.53
CA GLN A 135 -17.27 -6.92 -3.53
C GLN A 135 -17.44 -7.58 -2.16
N ALA A 136 -16.33 -7.73 -1.42
CA ALA A 136 -16.32 -8.40 -0.12
C ALA A 136 -16.73 -7.47 1.04
N GLY A 137 -16.62 -6.16 0.88
CA GLY A 137 -16.79 -5.15 1.92
C GLY A 137 -15.58 -4.99 2.84
N VAL A 138 -15.44 -3.80 3.41
CA VAL A 138 -14.40 -3.47 4.39
C VAL A 138 -15.06 -2.81 5.60
N ILE A 139 -14.72 -3.28 6.79
CA ILE A 139 -15.22 -2.73 8.05
C ILE A 139 -14.29 -1.63 8.51
N GLY A 140 -14.84 -0.44 8.86
CA GLY A 140 -14.05 0.72 9.27
C GLY A 140 -13.12 0.44 10.45
N ALA A 141 -13.57 -0.33 11.45
CA ALA A 141 -12.74 -0.75 12.58
C ALA A 141 -11.49 -1.54 12.14
N MET A 142 -11.62 -2.41 11.13
CA MET A 142 -10.47 -3.15 10.57
C MET A 142 -9.48 -2.20 9.88
N ALA A 143 -9.99 -1.21 9.13
CA ALA A 143 -9.14 -0.19 8.52
C ALA A 143 -8.38 0.61 9.59
N GLY A 144 -9.05 0.96 10.70
CA GLY A 144 -8.42 1.64 11.84
C GLY A 144 -7.31 0.82 12.49
N ILE A 145 -7.56 -0.46 12.80
CA ILE A 145 -6.56 -1.34 13.42
C ILE A 145 -5.35 -1.51 12.50
N ILE A 146 -5.56 -1.90 11.26
CA ILE A 146 -4.49 -2.21 10.32
C ILE A 146 -3.72 -0.95 9.92
N GLY A 147 -4.39 0.18 9.69
CA GLY A 147 -3.75 1.46 9.43
C GLY A 147 -2.89 1.95 10.61
N SER A 148 -3.35 1.73 11.85
CA SER A 148 -2.56 2.03 13.06
C SER A 148 -1.30 1.17 13.16
N VAL A 149 -1.37 -0.11 12.77
CA VAL A 149 -0.18 -0.98 12.71
C VAL A 149 0.81 -0.48 11.66
N GLN A 150 0.34 -0.06 10.46
CA GLN A 150 1.23 0.54 9.45
C GLN A 150 1.89 1.84 9.94
N ALA A 151 1.12 2.70 10.61
CA ALA A 151 1.65 3.93 11.18
C ALA A 151 2.73 3.62 12.25
N LEU A 152 2.51 2.60 13.09
CA LEU A 152 3.47 2.15 14.08
C LEU A 152 4.75 1.60 13.43
N GLU A 153 4.67 0.89 12.31
CA GLU A 153 5.83 0.44 11.54
C GLU A 153 6.66 1.63 11.04
N ALA A 154 6.02 2.66 10.51
CA ALA A 154 6.71 3.89 10.09
C ALA A 154 7.39 4.59 11.28
N VAL A 155 6.71 4.72 12.43
CA VAL A 155 7.29 5.31 13.65
C VAL A 155 8.51 4.50 14.11
N LYS A 156 8.41 3.18 14.16
CA LYS A 156 9.55 2.30 14.53
C LYS A 156 10.72 2.46 13.55
N TYR A 157 10.45 2.54 12.27
CA TYR A 157 11.49 2.74 11.26
C TYR A 157 12.26 4.04 11.51
N PHE A 158 11.56 5.17 11.68
CA PHE A 158 12.21 6.47 11.87
C PHE A 158 12.89 6.65 13.22
N THR A 159 12.39 6.00 14.26
CA THR A 159 12.96 6.11 15.62
C THR A 159 14.00 5.04 15.95
N GLY A 160 14.08 3.98 15.14
CA GLY A 160 14.91 2.80 15.45
C GLY A 160 14.41 1.99 16.64
N ALA A 161 13.17 2.22 17.10
CA ALA A 161 12.62 1.55 18.29
C ALA A 161 11.99 0.20 17.93
N GLY A 162 12.27 -0.82 18.74
CA GLY A 162 11.65 -2.14 18.61
C GLY A 162 12.08 -2.92 17.38
N GLU A 163 11.19 -3.78 16.87
CA GLU A 163 11.41 -4.63 15.69
C GLU A 163 10.35 -4.36 14.63
N LEU A 164 10.78 -4.21 13.38
CA LEU A 164 9.89 -4.12 12.24
C LEU A 164 9.32 -5.50 11.85
N LEU A 165 8.24 -5.50 11.11
CA LEU A 165 7.64 -6.69 10.50
C LEU A 165 8.42 -7.14 9.23
N THR A 166 9.75 -7.04 9.26
CA THR A 166 10.63 -7.55 8.20
C THR A 166 10.72 -9.07 8.26
N ASN A 167 10.58 -9.73 7.11
CA ASN A 167 10.50 -11.20 7.02
C ASN A 167 9.37 -11.82 7.87
N LYS A 168 8.37 -11.02 8.17
CA LYS A 168 7.20 -11.40 8.98
C LYS A 168 5.95 -10.80 8.37
N MET A 169 4.84 -11.52 8.47
CA MET A 169 3.52 -10.97 8.21
C MET A 169 2.69 -11.07 9.48
N TYR A 170 2.26 -9.94 9.99
CA TYR A 170 1.23 -9.86 11.02
C TYR A 170 -0.11 -10.14 10.37
N VAL A 171 -0.86 -11.09 10.90
CA VAL A 171 -2.22 -11.44 10.43
C VAL A 171 -3.16 -11.32 11.62
N PHE A 172 -4.21 -10.54 11.46
CA PHE A 172 -5.23 -10.30 12.46
C PHE A 172 -6.60 -10.77 11.98
N ASP A 173 -7.31 -11.51 12.81
CA ASP A 173 -8.70 -11.93 12.60
C ASP A 173 -9.62 -11.19 13.58
N GLY A 174 -10.40 -10.25 13.07
CA GLY A 174 -11.31 -9.44 13.86
C GLY A 174 -12.58 -10.18 14.34
N LEU A 175 -12.85 -11.40 13.84
CA LEU A 175 -13.96 -12.21 14.37
C LEU A 175 -13.59 -12.91 15.68
N THR A 176 -12.35 -13.40 15.76
CA THR A 176 -11.85 -14.12 16.95
C THR A 176 -10.97 -13.26 17.84
N MET A 177 -10.59 -12.07 17.37
CA MET A 177 -9.57 -11.19 17.99
C MET A 177 -8.18 -11.85 18.10
N GLU A 178 -7.94 -12.90 17.34
CA GLU A 178 -6.66 -13.57 17.29
C GLU A 178 -5.70 -12.86 16.35
N ASN A 179 -4.43 -12.88 16.71
CA ASN A 179 -3.35 -12.46 15.85
C ASN A 179 -2.28 -13.55 15.74
N ARG A 180 -1.62 -13.58 14.60
CA ARG A 180 -0.50 -14.49 14.37
C ARG A 180 0.59 -13.82 13.56
N ILE A 181 1.83 -14.25 13.79
CA ILE A 181 2.98 -13.85 12.99
C ILE A 181 3.39 -15.02 12.10
N VAL A 182 3.24 -14.84 10.80
CA VAL A 182 3.80 -15.75 9.79
C VAL A 182 5.22 -15.29 9.49
N ARG A 183 6.20 -16.20 9.59
CA ARG A 183 7.62 -15.88 9.36
C ARG A 183 8.05 -16.42 8.00
N PHE A 184 8.83 -15.63 7.29
CA PHE A 184 9.48 -16.01 6.04
C PHE A 184 10.98 -16.11 6.28
N PRO A 185 11.68 -17.12 5.74
CA PRO A 185 13.10 -17.34 6.05
C PRO A 185 13.99 -16.19 5.56
N ASN A 186 13.86 -15.80 4.31
CA ASN A 186 14.59 -14.72 3.65
C ASN A 186 13.91 -14.39 2.32
N ARG A 187 14.47 -13.42 1.58
CA ARG A 187 14.03 -13.13 0.22
C ARG A 187 14.08 -14.39 -0.67
N ASN A 188 13.11 -14.50 -1.56
CA ASN A 188 13.10 -15.54 -2.56
C ASN A 188 14.17 -15.22 -3.64
N GLU A 189 15.17 -16.08 -3.81
CA GLU A 189 16.23 -15.87 -4.81
C GLU A 189 15.72 -15.83 -6.26
N ARG A 190 14.55 -16.43 -6.52
CA ARG A 190 13.88 -16.41 -7.82
C ARG A 190 12.89 -15.25 -7.96
N CYS A 191 12.81 -14.36 -6.98
CA CYS A 191 11.88 -13.23 -7.04
C CYS A 191 12.22 -12.35 -8.25
N ARG A 192 11.21 -12.03 -9.04
CA ARG A 192 11.35 -11.30 -10.31
C ARG A 192 11.85 -9.85 -10.14
N VAL A 193 11.78 -9.27 -8.94
CA VAL A 193 12.23 -7.89 -8.70
C VAL A 193 13.42 -7.80 -7.74
N CYS A 194 13.47 -8.58 -6.66
CA CYS A 194 14.56 -8.53 -5.68
C CYS A 194 15.48 -9.75 -5.71
N GLY A 195 15.16 -10.79 -6.48
CA GLY A 195 15.94 -12.02 -6.58
C GLY A 195 17.28 -11.85 -7.27
N LYS A 196 18.07 -12.91 -7.30
CA LYS A 196 19.41 -12.93 -7.90
C LYS A 196 19.35 -12.70 -9.41
N ASP A 197 18.38 -13.33 -10.08
CA ASP A 197 18.19 -13.26 -11.53
C ASP A 197 16.91 -12.47 -11.87
N ALA A 198 16.66 -11.38 -11.11
CA ALA A 198 15.49 -10.54 -11.29
C ALA A 198 15.39 -10.01 -12.74
N ASP A 199 14.22 -10.17 -13.35
CA ASP A 199 13.92 -9.74 -14.72
C ASP A 199 13.20 -8.38 -14.77
N ILE A 200 12.52 -7.97 -13.71
CA ILE A 200 11.91 -6.64 -13.58
C ILE A 200 13.02 -5.66 -13.14
N LYS A 201 13.48 -4.84 -14.08
CA LYS A 201 14.52 -3.82 -13.84
C LYS A 201 14.00 -2.38 -13.88
N SER A 202 12.80 -2.19 -14.39
CA SER A 202 12.07 -0.92 -14.45
C SER A 202 10.57 -1.21 -14.45
N VAL A 203 9.80 -0.49 -13.67
CA VAL A 203 8.35 -0.63 -13.71
C VAL A 203 7.77 -0.04 -14.99
N LYS A 204 8.45 0.93 -15.61
CA LYS A 204 8.03 1.54 -16.90
C LYS A 204 8.11 0.52 -18.03
N ASP A 205 9.21 -0.22 -18.12
CA ASP A 205 9.41 -1.23 -19.17
C ASP A 205 8.48 -2.44 -18.99
N ASN A 206 8.06 -2.70 -17.76
CA ASN A 206 7.14 -3.78 -17.41
C ASN A 206 5.68 -3.29 -17.19
N ALA A 207 5.31 -2.13 -17.71
CA ALA A 207 4.00 -1.50 -17.48
C ALA A 207 2.80 -2.40 -17.82
N ALA A 208 2.95 -3.35 -18.72
CA ALA A 208 1.89 -4.30 -19.08
C ALA A 208 1.50 -5.25 -17.92
N GLU A 209 2.42 -5.54 -16.99
CA GLU A 209 2.15 -6.38 -15.82
C GLU A 209 1.16 -5.74 -14.84
N TYR A 210 1.17 -4.42 -14.74
CA TYR A 210 0.35 -3.66 -13.79
C TYR A 210 -0.97 -3.19 -14.41
N ARG A 211 -1.35 -3.71 -15.59
CA ARG A 211 -2.65 -3.41 -16.21
C ARG A 211 -3.68 -4.42 -15.73
N ARG A 212 -4.86 -3.92 -15.37
CA ARG A 212 -6.00 -4.75 -15.00
C ARG A 212 -6.36 -5.68 -16.17
N LYS A 213 -6.17 -6.98 -16.02
CA LYS A 213 -6.61 -7.98 -16.98
C LYS A 213 -8.15 -7.96 -17.01
N GLY A 214 -8.75 -7.48 -18.09
CA GLY A 214 -10.19 -7.49 -18.27
C GLY A 214 -10.92 -6.14 -18.29
N CYS A 215 -10.22 -5.01 -18.12
CA CYS A 215 -10.82 -3.69 -18.40
C CYS A 215 -10.38 -3.24 -19.81
N ALA A 216 -11.25 -3.43 -20.80
CA ALA A 216 -11.10 -2.72 -22.05
C ALA A 216 -11.15 -1.21 -21.75
N ILE A 217 -10.12 -0.50 -22.15
CA ILE A 217 -10.11 0.96 -22.11
C ILE A 217 -11.27 1.40 -23.00
N GLN A 218 -12.35 1.89 -22.40
CA GLN A 218 -13.26 2.75 -23.15
C GLN A 218 -12.50 4.05 -23.40
N SER A 219 -11.91 4.13 -24.58
CA SER A 219 -11.43 5.38 -25.15
C SER A 219 -12.63 6.33 -25.28
N MET A 220 -12.63 7.37 -24.47
CA MET A 220 -13.30 8.62 -24.78
C MET A 220 -12.24 9.71 -24.90
#